data_85039cb718c1b434205003ec395aed4f
#
_entry.id   85039cb718c1b434205003ec395aed4f
#
_cell.length_a   1.000
_cell.length_b   1.000
_cell.length_c   1.000
_cell.angle_alpha   90.00
_cell.angle_beta   90.00
_cell.angle_gamma   90.00
#
_symmetry.space_group_name_H-M   'P 1'
#
loop_
_entity.id
_entity.type
_entity.pdbx_description
1 polymer ?
#
loop_
_entity_poly.entity_id
_entity_poly.type
_entity_poly.pdbx_seq_one_letter_code
_entity_poly.pdbx_strand_id
1 'polypeptide(L)'
;MVSVVIDTIIISTITALIILVTNAHTALDTTMNPITVTQKGFELALGETGTAFLGILLLFFAYTTMIGWYYYGESNIVYLFGKKAVIPYKILVVLAVIFGTVTHFNSIWTMSDLLNALMVIPNWIGIMLMSVSYTHLRAHETLRY
;
A
#
# COMPACT_ATOMS: atom_id res chain seq x y z
N MET A 1 3.16 14.21 3.24
CA MET A 1 3.28 14.41 1.79
C MET A 1 4.65 14.04 1.25
N VAL A 2 5.77 14.49 1.84
CA VAL A 2 7.13 14.16 1.34
C VAL A 2 7.40 12.66 1.31
N SER A 3 6.98 11.90 2.32
CA SER A 3 7.20 10.45 2.37
C SER A 3 6.47 9.71 1.23
N VAL A 4 5.27 10.14 0.86
CA VAL A 4 4.51 9.54 -0.25
C VAL A 4 5.22 9.79 -1.60
N VAL A 5 5.78 10.99 -1.79
CA VAL A 5 6.56 11.31 -3.00
C VAL A 5 7.81 10.43 -3.09
N ILE A 6 8.54 10.28 -1.99
CA ILE A 6 9.74 9.43 -1.94
C ILE A 6 9.37 7.97 -2.22
N ASP A 7 8.36 7.45 -1.56
CA ASP A 7 7.95 6.05 -1.67
C ASP A 7 7.38 5.74 -3.06
N THR A 8 6.46 6.56 -3.54
CA THR A 8 5.75 6.30 -4.79
C THR A 8 6.59 6.66 -6.03
N ILE A 9 7.32 7.77 -6.02
CA ILE A 9 8.07 8.20 -7.20
C ILE A 9 9.48 7.63 -7.18
N ILE A 10 10.24 7.83 -6.11
CA ILE A 10 11.67 7.47 -6.09
C ILE A 10 11.83 5.96 -6.00
N ILE A 11 11.24 5.31 -5.01
CA ILE A 11 11.43 3.86 -4.79
C ILE A 11 10.82 3.06 -5.92
N SER A 12 9.61 3.38 -6.37
CA SER A 12 8.98 2.67 -7.50
C SER A 12 9.75 2.85 -8.80
N THR A 13 10.30 4.05 -9.06
CA THR A 13 11.13 4.30 -10.25
C THR A 13 12.44 3.52 -10.21
N ILE A 14 13.11 3.48 -9.05
CA ILE A 14 14.35 2.69 -8.89
C ILE A 14 14.06 1.20 -9.13
N THR A 15 12.99 0.67 -8.56
CA THR A 15 12.60 -0.73 -8.77
C THR A 15 12.31 -1.03 -10.23
N ALA A 16 11.55 -0.16 -10.90
CA ALA A 16 11.28 -0.30 -12.34
C ALA A 16 12.56 -0.24 -13.19
N LEU A 17 13.49 0.66 -12.87
CA LEU A 17 14.77 0.77 -13.56
C LEU A 17 15.62 -0.48 -13.37
N ILE A 18 15.69 -1.06 -12.18
CA ILE A 18 16.40 -2.32 -11.94
C ILE A 18 15.84 -3.42 -12.83
N ILE A 19 14.52 -3.58 -12.89
CA ILE A 19 13.85 -4.60 -13.70
C ILE A 19 14.13 -4.39 -15.21
N LEU A 20 14.09 -3.15 -15.68
CA LEU A 20 14.34 -2.83 -17.09
C LEU A 20 15.80 -3.02 -17.48
N VAL A 21 16.74 -2.49 -16.70
CA VAL A 21 18.19 -2.57 -17.00
C VAL A 21 18.70 -4.01 -16.95
N THR A 22 18.18 -4.82 -16.03
CA THR A 22 18.56 -6.24 -15.92
C THR A 22 17.82 -7.15 -16.91
N ASN A 23 16.85 -6.60 -17.68
CA ASN A 23 15.94 -7.38 -18.52
C ASN A 23 15.22 -8.51 -17.77
N ALA A 24 15.01 -8.37 -16.45
CA ALA A 24 14.36 -9.39 -15.63
C ALA A 24 12.93 -9.71 -16.10
N HIS A 25 12.25 -8.74 -16.74
CA HIS A 25 10.91 -8.90 -17.31
C HIS A 25 10.86 -9.88 -18.52
N THR A 26 11.96 -10.09 -19.22
CA THR A 26 12.02 -11.00 -20.39
C THR A 26 12.36 -12.44 -20.01
N ALA A 27 12.93 -12.63 -18.83
CA ALA A 27 13.37 -13.95 -18.34
C ALA A 27 12.24 -14.77 -17.67
N LEU A 28 11.03 -14.22 -17.62
CA LEU A 28 9.94 -14.76 -16.84
C LEU A 28 8.70 -15.05 -17.70
N ASP A 29 8.10 -16.23 -17.47
CA ASP A 29 6.80 -16.55 -18.03
C ASP A 29 5.72 -15.61 -17.50
N THR A 30 4.72 -15.30 -18.35
CA THR A 30 3.59 -14.38 -18.08
C THR A 30 2.73 -14.78 -16.86
N THR A 31 3.00 -15.92 -16.25
CA THR A 31 2.29 -16.44 -15.07
C THR A 31 3.00 -16.13 -13.75
N MET A 32 4.16 -15.46 -13.78
CA MET A 32 4.96 -15.23 -12.57
C MET A 32 4.50 -14.00 -11.78
N ASN A 33 4.63 -14.13 -10.47
CA ASN A 33 4.31 -13.12 -9.49
C ASN A 33 5.20 -11.87 -9.63
N PRO A 34 4.68 -10.64 -9.57
CA PRO A 34 5.48 -9.40 -9.65
C PRO A 34 6.67 -9.34 -8.68
N ILE A 35 6.53 -9.93 -7.48
CA ILE A 35 7.63 -10.02 -6.51
C ILE A 35 8.81 -10.84 -7.05
N THR A 36 8.52 -11.93 -7.76
CA THR A 36 9.55 -12.79 -8.36
C THR A 36 10.33 -12.07 -9.46
N VAL A 37 9.66 -11.19 -10.23
CA VAL A 37 10.33 -10.34 -11.24
C VAL A 37 11.32 -9.40 -10.58
N THR A 38 10.90 -8.74 -9.50
CA THR A 38 11.76 -7.84 -8.72
C THR A 38 12.93 -8.60 -8.11
N GLN A 39 12.69 -9.76 -7.52
CA GLN A 39 13.74 -10.62 -6.96
C GLN A 39 14.77 -11.01 -8.00
N LYS A 40 14.32 -11.42 -9.19
CA LYS A 40 15.22 -11.76 -10.31
C LYS A 40 16.03 -10.55 -10.78
N GLY A 41 15.42 -9.36 -10.82
CA GLY A 41 16.12 -8.12 -11.13
C GLY A 41 17.27 -7.83 -10.15
N PHE A 42 17.02 -7.96 -8.85
CA PHE A 42 18.06 -7.78 -7.83
C PHE A 42 19.12 -8.87 -7.86
N GLU A 43 18.75 -10.11 -8.12
CA GLU A 43 19.70 -11.22 -8.31
C GLU A 43 20.64 -10.97 -9.50
N LEU A 44 20.09 -10.52 -10.63
CA LEU A 44 20.89 -10.22 -11.83
C LEU A 44 21.79 -9.00 -11.65
N ALA A 45 21.35 -8.00 -10.86
CA ALA A 45 22.11 -6.78 -10.62
C ALA A 45 23.24 -6.96 -9.58
N LEU A 46 22.99 -7.71 -8.49
CA LEU A 46 23.86 -7.80 -7.31
C LEU A 46 24.29 -9.24 -6.98
N GLY A 47 23.90 -10.23 -7.78
CA GLY A 47 24.15 -11.64 -7.50
C GLY A 47 23.32 -12.17 -6.30
N GLU A 48 23.78 -13.24 -5.66
CA GLU A 48 23.09 -13.88 -4.53
C GLU A 48 22.88 -12.93 -3.35
N THR A 49 23.78 -11.98 -3.15
CA THR A 49 23.65 -10.95 -2.10
C THR A 49 22.47 -10.03 -2.34
N GLY A 50 22.10 -9.79 -3.61
CA GLY A 50 20.94 -8.99 -3.99
C GLY A 50 19.62 -9.59 -3.52
N THR A 51 19.48 -10.90 -3.60
CA THR A 51 18.30 -11.62 -3.13
C THR A 51 18.15 -11.51 -1.60
N ALA A 52 19.24 -11.71 -0.86
CA ALA A 52 19.24 -11.57 0.60
C ALA A 52 18.95 -10.13 1.04
N PHE A 53 19.54 -9.15 0.37
CA PHE A 53 19.30 -7.73 0.61
C PHE A 53 17.83 -7.36 0.38
N LEU A 54 17.26 -7.79 -0.75
CA LEU A 54 15.84 -7.56 -1.03
C LEU A 54 14.93 -8.21 0.01
N GLY A 55 15.25 -9.44 0.46
CA GLY A 55 14.50 -10.13 1.51
C GLY A 55 14.44 -9.33 2.81
N ILE A 56 15.57 -8.76 3.24
CA ILE A 56 15.64 -7.90 4.42
C ILE A 56 14.83 -6.62 4.22
N LEU A 57 14.95 -5.97 3.07
CA LEU A 57 14.16 -4.77 2.74
C LEU A 57 12.66 -5.06 2.77
N LEU A 58 12.22 -6.14 2.15
CA LEU A 58 10.80 -6.55 2.12
C LEU A 58 10.29 -6.86 3.53
N LEU A 59 11.09 -7.46 4.39
CA LEU A 59 10.72 -7.72 5.77
C LEU A 59 10.44 -6.42 6.54
N PHE A 60 11.35 -5.46 6.48
CA PHE A 60 11.15 -4.15 7.12
C PHE A 60 9.98 -3.38 6.50
N PHE A 61 9.86 -3.40 5.18
CA PHE A 61 8.77 -2.74 4.47
C PHE A 61 7.40 -3.33 4.84
N ALA A 62 7.28 -4.65 4.87
CA ALA A 62 6.06 -5.33 5.28
C ALA A 62 5.70 -5.02 6.74
N TYR A 63 6.69 -5.04 7.63
CA TYR A 63 6.49 -4.75 9.05
C TYR A 63 6.01 -3.31 9.28
N THR A 64 6.68 -2.32 8.68
CA THR A 64 6.31 -0.90 8.83
C THR A 64 4.95 -0.60 8.20
N THR A 65 4.64 -1.20 7.06
CA THR A 65 3.36 -1.07 6.38
C THR A 65 2.24 -1.65 7.23
N MET A 66 2.44 -2.83 7.80
CA MET A 66 1.45 -3.47 8.67
C MET A 66 1.12 -2.60 9.90
N ILE A 67 2.14 -2.02 10.55
CA ILE A 67 1.93 -1.10 11.68
C ILE A 67 1.18 0.15 11.24
N GLY A 68 1.55 0.75 10.12
CA GLY A 68 0.92 1.96 9.59
C GLY A 68 -0.57 1.74 9.30
N TRP A 69 -0.90 0.68 8.57
CA TRP A 69 -2.29 0.33 8.25
C TRP A 69 -3.11 -0.05 9.48
N TYR A 70 -2.50 -0.78 10.42
CA TYR A 70 -3.14 -1.08 11.70
C TYR A 70 -3.53 0.21 12.44
N TYR A 71 -2.61 1.18 12.54
CA TYR A 71 -2.84 2.46 13.20
C TYR A 71 -3.96 3.28 12.54
N TYR A 72 -3.96 3.35 11.20
CA TYR A 72 -5.04 4.02 10.47
C TYR A 72 -6.40 3.36 10.72
N GLY A 73 -6.45 2.04 10.69
CA GLY A 73 -7.67 1.30 11.00
C GLY A 73 -8.13 1.50 12.44
N GLU A 74 -7.23 1.43 13.42
CA GLU A 74 -7.55 1.67 14.83
C GLU A 74 -8.12 3.07 15.04
N SER A 75 -7.50 4.11 14.43
CA SER A 75 -7.97 5.49 14.53
C SER A 75 -9.40 5.65 13.99
N ASN A 76 -9.71 5.04 12.86
CA ASN A 76 -11.05 5.07 12.28
C ASN A 76 -12.07 4.32 13.15
N ILE A 77 -11.73 3.16 13.69
CA ILE A 77 -12.60 2.38 14.59
C ILE A 77 -12.87 3.15 15.88
N VAL A 78 -11.86 3.80 16.46
CA VAL A 78 -12.04 4.65 17.65
C VAL A 78 -12.99 5.83 17.36
N TYR A 79 -12.84 6.43 16.20
CA TYR A 79 -13.68 7.55 15.77
C TYR A 79 -15.16 7.14 15.60
N LEU A 80 -15.41 6.00 14.94
CA LEU A 80 -16.77 5.55 14.62
C LEU A 80 -17.48 4.85 15.78
N PHE A 81 -16.77 3.99 16.52
CA PHE A 81 -17.34 3.06 17.51
C PHE A 81 -16.82 3.26 18.94
N GLY A 82 -15.86 4.18 19.11
CA GLY A 82 -15.26 4.45 20.40
C GLY A 82 -14.20 3.42 20.83
N LYS A 83 -13.54 3.69 21.96
CA LYS A 83 -12.39 2.89 22.45
C LYS A 83 -12.70 1.41 22.73
N LYS A 84 -13.97 1.07 23.03
CA LYS A 84 -14.37 -0.31 23.32
C LYS A 84 -14.28 -1.23 22.10
N ALA A 85 -14.38 -0.68 20.89
CA ALA A 85 -14.29 -1.42 19.64
C ALA A 85 -12.85 -1.77 19.21
N VAL A 86 -11.86 -1.26 19.91
CA VAL A 86 -10.44 -1.54 19.60
C VAL A 86 -10.08 -3.01 19.85
N ILE A 87 -10.63 -3.62 20.91
CA ILE A 87 -10.33 -5.02 21.24
C ILE A 87 -10.81 -5.98 20.14
N PRO A 88 -12.10 -5.97 19.72
CA PRO A 88 -12.53 -6.82 18.62
C PRO A 88 -11.81 -6.51 17.31
N TYR A 89 -11.46 -5.25 17.04
CA TYR A 89 -10.66 -4.89 15.87
C TYR A 89 -9.27 -5.54 15.90
N LYS A 90 -8.56 -5.52 17.04
CA LYS A 90 -7.27 -6.20 17.21
C LYS A 90 -7.35 -7.69 16.91
N ILE A 91 -8.37 -8.35 17.45
CA ILE A 91 -8.60 -9.79 17.22
C ILE A 91 -8.83 -10.05 15.73
N LEU A 92 -9.64 -9.22 15.08
CA LEU A 92 -9.93 -9.34 13.64
C LEU A 92 -8.66 -9.17 12.80
N VAL A 93 -7.80 -8.19 13.11
CA VAL A 93 -6.53 -7.98 12.40
C VAL A 93 -5.60 -9.18 12.56
N VAL A 94 -5.46 -9.73 13.77
CA VAL A 94 -4.63 -10.91 14.01
C VAL A 94 -5.16 -12.11 13.21
N LEU A 95 -6.47 -12.34 13.23
CA LEU A 95 -7.08 -13.42 12.45
C LEU A 95 -6.88 -13.21 10.95
N ALA A 96 -7.00 -11.98 10.45
CA ALA A 96 -6.77 -11.66 9.05
C ALA A 96 -5.32 -11.93 8.63
N VAL A 97 -4.34 -11.60 9.48
CA VAL A 97 -2.91 -11.90 9.23
C VAL A 97 -2.68 -13.41 9.17
N ILE A 98 -3.22 -14.17 10.13
CA ILE A 98 -3.10 -15.64 10.14
C ILE A 98 -3.76 -16.22 8.88
N PHE A 99 -4.97 -15.79 8.54
CA PHE A 99 -5.67 -16.23 7.34
C PHE A 99 -4.87 -15.91 6.07
N GLY A 100 -4.28 -14.71 6.01
CA GLY A 100 -3.43 -14.28 4.90
C GLY A 100 -2.20 -15.15 4.69
N THR A 101 -1.60 -15.70 5.76
CA THR A 101 -0.43 -16.60 5.64
C THR A 101 -0.78 -18.00 5.11
N VAL A 102 -2.02 -18.44 5.26
CA VAL A 102 -2.48 -19.79 4.86
C VAL A 102 -3.12 -19.78 3.48
N THR A 103 -3.62 -18.64 3.01
CA THR A 103 -4.36 -18.52 1.76
C THR A 103 -3.41 -18.41 0.55
N HIS A 104 -3.84 -18.93 -0.60
CA HIS A 104 -3.08 -18.81 -1.85
C HIS A 104 -2.88 -17.35 -2.24
N PHE A 105 -1.65 -17.02 -2.61
CA PHE A 105 -1.22 -15.66 -2.94
C PHE A 105 -2.12 -14.95 -3.98
N ASN A 106 -2.47 -15.61 -5.06
CA ASN A 106 -3.30 -15.02 -6.13
C ASN A 106 -4.68 -14.60 -5.64
N SER A 107 -5.30 -15.40 -4.76
CA SER A 107 -6.63 -15.07 -4.21
C SER A 107 -6.59 -13.85 -3.31
N ILE A 108 -5.53 -13.72 -2.49
CA ILE A 108 -5.34 -12.55 -1.62
C ILE A 108 -5.10 -11.30 -2.47
N TRP A 109 -4.31 -11.40 -3.52
CA TRP A 109 -4.00 -10.30 -4.41
C TRP A 109 -5.26 -9.77 -5.11
N THR A 110 -6.05 -10.65 -5.72
CA THR A 110 -7.33 -10.29 -6.36
C THR A 110 -8.31 -9.67 -5.37
N MET A 111 -8.39 -10.20 -4.15
CA MET A 111 -9.27 -9.66 -3.12
C MET A 111 -8.79 -8.28 -2.64
N SER A 112 -7.49 -8.07 -2.51
CA SER A 112 -6.89 -6.78 -2.17
C SER A 112 -7.18 -5.73 -3.23
N ASP A 113 -7.03 -6.06 -4.52
CA ASP A 113 -7.33 -5.16 -5.63
C ASP A 113 -8.80 -4.76 -5.66
N LEU A 114 -9.71 -5.71 -5.43
CA LEU A 114 -11.15 -5.44 -5.34
C LEU A 114 -11.48 -4.49 -4.18
N LEU A 115 -10.91 -4.74 -2.99
CA LEU A 115 -11.14 -3.89 -1.83
C LEU A 115 -10.56 -2.48 -2.02
N ASN A 116 -9.38 -2.37 -2.63
CA ASN A 116 -8.80 -1.09 -2.99
C ASN A 116 -9.67 -0.32 -3.99
N ALA A 117 -10.19 -0.98 -5.02
CA ALA A 117 -11.10 -0.37 -5.97
C ALA A 117 -12.40 0.14 -5.32
N LEU A 118 -12.97 -0.64 -4.39
CA LEU A 118 -14.15 -0.22 -3.63
C LEU A 118 -13.87 0.98 -2.73
N MET A 119 -12.66 1.10 -2.18
CA MET A 119 -12.27 2.20 -1.32
C MET A 119 -12.11 3.53 -2.08
N VAL A 120 -11.84 3.48 -3.39
CA VAL A 120 -11.72 4.69 -4.23
C VAL A 120 -13.04 5.45 -4.31
N ILE A 121 -14.17 4.75 -4.37
CA ILE A 121 -15.50 5.37 -4.55
C ILE A 121 -15.86 6.34 -3.40
N PRO A 122 -15.89 5.92 -2.11
CA PRO A 122 -16.20 6.83 -1.01
C PRO A 122 -15.14 7.92 -0.83
N ASN A 123 -13.87 7.62 -1.13
CA ASN A 123 -12.80 8.61 -1.07
C ASN A 123 -13.01 9.73 -2.11
N TRP A 124 -13.38 9.38 -3.33
CA TRP A 124 -13.66 10.33 -4.40
C TRP A 124 -14.87 11.23 -4.08
N ILE A 125 -15.94 10.64 -3.54
CA ILE A 125 -17.13 11.38 -3.09
C ILE A 125 -16.74 12.35 -1.95
N GLY A 126 -15.94 11.91 -0.98
CA GLY A 126 -15.47 12.75 0.11
C GLY A 126 -14.64 13.95 -0.38
N ILE A 127 -13.71 13.73 -1.30
CA ILE A 127 -12.88 14.81 -1.89
C ILE A 127 -13.76 15.81 -2.66
N MET A 128 -14.73 15.32 -3.45
CA MET A 128 -15.65 16.20 -4.20
C MET A 128 -16.49 17.07 -3.26
N LEU A 129 -17.06 16.49 -2.22
CA LEU A 129 -17.86 17.23 -1.23
C LEU A 129 -17.03 18.27 -0.49
N MET A 130 -15.80 17.92 -0.10
CA MET A 130 -14.89 18.87 0.56
C MET A 130 -14.45 19.99 -0.39
N SER A 131 -14.19 19.71 -1.67
CA SER A 131 -13.83 20.70 -2.67
C SER A 131 -14.91 21.77 -2.83
N VAL A 132 -16.17 21.39 -2.88
CA VAL A 132 -17.32 22.32 -2.95
C VAL A 132 -17.40 23.17 -1.69
N SER A 133 -17.23 22.60 -0.51
CA SER A 133 -17.25 23.33 0.77
C SER A 133 -16.12 24.37 0.85
N TYR A 134 -14.91 24.01 0.41
CA TYR A 134 -13.75 24.91 0.40
C TYR A 134 -13.91 26.09 -0.55
N THR A 135 -14.49 25.86 -1.74
CA THR A 135 -14.73 26.94 -2.70
C THR A 135 -15.79 27.93 -2.21
N HIS A 136 -16.82 27.46 -1.51
CA HIS A 136 -17.83 28.34 -0.90
C HIS A 136 -17.27 29.16 0.27
N LEU A 137 -16.44 28.59 1.13
CA LEU A 137 -15.83 29.30 2.25
C LEU A 137 -14.86 30.39 1.75
N ARG A 138 -14.05 30.11 0.73
CA ARG A 138 -13.12 31.05 0.13
C ARG A 138 -13.82 32.20 -0.59
N ALA A 139 -14.96 31.94 -1.25
CA ALA A 139 -15.78 32.99 -1.88
C ALA A 139 -16.37 33.95 -0.84
N HIS A 140 -16.74 33.48 0.35
CA HIS A 140 -17.22 34.32 1.45
C HIS A 140 -16.12 35.18 2.09
N GLU A 141 -14.88 34.67 2.16
CA GLU A 141 -13.75 35.45 2.68
C GLU A 141 -13.32 36.57 1.72
N THR A 142 -13.33 36.34 0.41
CA THR A 142 -12.98 37.37 -0.58
C THR A 142 -14.02 38.49 -0.74
N LEU A 143 -15.26 38.28 -0.30
CA LEU A 143 -16.30 39.31 -0.28
C LEU A 143 -16.26 40.19 0.98
N ARG A 144 -15.37 39.95 1.93
CA ARG A 144 -15.22 40.68 3.20
C ARG A 144 -14.09 41.72 3.17
N TYR A 145 -13.33 41.78 2.10
CA TYR A 145 -12.31 42.79 1.83
C TYR A 145 -12.68 43.57 0.57
#